data_aee2777dbefc79206b04a0e721679612
#
_entry.id   aee2777dbefc79206b04a0e721679612
#
_cell.length_a   1.000
_cell.length_b   1.000
_cell.length_c   1.000
_cell.angle_alpha   90.00
_cell.angle_beta   90.00
_cell.angle_gamma   90.00
#
_symmetry.space_group_name_H-M   'P 1'
#
loop_
_entity.id
_entity.type
_entity.pdbx_description
1 polymer ?
#
loop_
_entity_poly.entity_id
_entity_poly.type
_entity_poly.pdbx_seq_one_letter_code
_entity_poly.pdbx_strand_id
1 'polypeptide(L)'
;MEHLFIHEGESKNNQVTFAGFYLLSVIYRRACDRQKLQSLITLGATRFEDYIDFKLVYLSCYEFCNPLGKSHAELLEDANTLCSQFPDRPSCLHVYAHIVASLMESGVEVDAAYLDEAIEFVDRAISLDSSYSKYRVTRARLYALKGDMNKAYIDFDKAVSLLHPASPEYPKHLADIEAARLRADFLSSNKRIADHASKEIDNVKASVSSNVEIVGLFSAVLSVVFTMASITAHSTLKFFELAFLACSLFGLLIMVFAVFSLISGREKRLCCLLIVFGIVFASVPIVLYRVCFP
;
A
#
# COMPACT_ATOMS: atom_id res chain seq x y z
N MET A 1 -7.40 -29.64 34.24
CA MET A 1 -6.99 -29.82 32.83
C MET A 1 -5.49 -29.55 32.60
N GLU A 2 -4.93 -28.47 33.14
CA GLU A 2 -3.47 -28.21 33.09
C GLU A 2 -2.65 -29.36 33.68
N HIS A 3 -3.07 -29.89 34.81
CA HIS A 3 -2.40 -31.03 35.47
C HIS A 3 -2.40 -32.29 34.62
N LEU A 4 -3.46 -32.58 33.82
CA LEU A 4 -3.53 -33.70 32.91
C LEU A 4 -2.50 -33.60 31.76
N PHE A 5 -2.28 -32.35 31.27
CA PHE A 5 -1.31 -32.11 30.21
C PHE A 5 0.15 -32.13 30.68
N ILE A 6 0.42 -31.61 31.89
CA ILE A 6 1.78 -31.44 32.43
C ILE A 6 2.33 -32.73 33.06
N HIS A 7 1.48 -33.58 33.67
CA HIS A 7 1.91 -34.73 34.45
C HIS A 7 1.88 -36.05 33.67
N GLU A 8 1.25 -36.15 32.48
CA GLU A 8 1.20 -37.38 31.71
C GLU A 8 2.43 -37.60 30.81
N GLY A 9 3.64 -37.50 31.37
CA GLY A 9 4.87 -37.91 30.67
C GLY A 9 4.94 -39.37 30.23
N GLU A 10 3.99 -40.19 30.67
CA GLU A 10 3.97 -41.64 30.42
C GLU A 10 2.66 -42.17 29.77
N SER A 11 1.66 -41.32 29.52
CA SER A 11 0.42 -41.78 28.90
C SER A 11 0.59 -42.15 27.44
N LYS A 12 0.29 -43.42 27.11
CA LYS A 12 0.30 -43.94 25.73
C LYS A 12 -0.80 -43.37 24.83
N ASN A 13 -1.70 -42.54 25.34
CA ASN A 13 -2.83 -42.03 24.59
C ASN A 13 -2.63 -40.58 24.15
N ASN A 14 -1.79 -40.37 23.11
CA ASN A 14 -1.50 -39.08 22.56
C ASN A 14 -2.76 -38.28 22.12
N GLN A 15 -3.85 -38.95 21.75
CA GLN A 15 -5.10 -38.28 21.35
C GLN A 15 -5.80 -37.58 22.52
N VAL A 16 -5.85 -38.22 23.71
CA VAL A 16 -6.44 -37.60 24.91
C VAL A 16 -5.59 -36.40 25.34
N THR A 17 -4.27 -36.53 25.28
CA THR A 17 -3.33 -35.46 25.60
C THR A 17 -3.46 -34.31 24.62
N PHE A 18 -3.64 -34.60 23.32
CA PHE A 18 -3.87 -33.56 22.32
C PHE A 18 -5.22 -32.85 22.50
N ALA A 19 -6.29 -33.56 22.86
CA ALA A 19 -7.58 -32.96 23.16
C ALA A 19 -7.48 -31.96 24.35
N GLY A 20 -6.71 -32.32 25.38
CA GLY A 20 -6.38 -31.42 26.50
C GLY A 20 -5.64 -30.18 26.05
N PHE A 21 -4.62 -30.33 25.22
CA PHE A 21 -3.89 -29.23 24.59
C PHE A 21 -4.84 -28.29 23.82
N TYR A 22 -5.66 -28.86 22.94
CA TYR A 22 -6.61 -28.08 22.13
C TYR A 22 -7.58 -27.27 23.00
N LEU A 23 -8.18 -27.91 24.00
CA LEU A 23 -9.10 -27.23 24.94
C LEU A 23 -8.43 -26.09 25.69
N LEU A 24 -7.22 -26.31 26.21
CA LEU A 24 -6.45 -25.27 26.90
C LEU A 24 -6.09 -24.11 25.96
N SER A 25 -5.74 -24.41 24.71
CA SER A 25 -5.45 -23.37 23.71
C SER A 25 -6.67 -22.48 23.45
N VAL A 26 -7.87 -23.06 23.37
CA VAL A 26 -9.14 -22.31 23.24
C VAL A 26 -9.42 -21.48 24.48
N ILE A 27 -9.23 -22.04 25.69
CA ILE A 27 -9.46 -21.34 26.96
C ILE A 27 -8.52 -20.13 27.08
N TYR A 28 -7.22 -20.31 26.86
CA TYR A 28 -6.23 -19.24 27.01
C TYR A 28 -6.41 -18.15 25.95
N ARG A 29 -6.75 -18.53 24.72
CA ARG A 29 -7.08 -17.55 23.67
C ARG A 29 -8.33 -16.73 24.02
N ARG A 30 -9.38 -17.37 24.56
CA ARG A 30 -10.60 -16.68 25.01
C ARG A 30 -10.35 -15.77 26.21
N ALA A 31 -9.46 -16.18 27.12
CA ALA A 31 -9.05 -15.38 28.26
C ALA A 31 -8.02 -14.29 27.93
N CYS A 32 -7.56 -14.22 26.67
CA CYS A 32 -6.48 -13.34 26.24
C CYS A 32 -5.18 -13.53 27.06
N ASP A 33 -4.96 -14.72 27.63
CA ASP A 33 -3.78 -15.06 28.43
C ASP A 33 -2.62 -15.46 27.50
N ARG A 34 -1.93 -14.44 26.99
CA ARG A 34 -0.84 -14.60 26.03
C ARG A 34 0.30 -15.45 26.59
N GLN A 35 0.66 -15.28 27.86
CA GLN A 35 1.79 -16.01 28.44
C GLN A 35 1.52 -17.51 28.53
N LYS A 36 0.35 -17.91 29.05
CA LYS A 36 -0.03 -19.32 29.12
C LYS A 36 -0.21 -19.93 27.74
N LEU A 37 -0.80 -19.20 26.78
CA LEU A 37 -0.93 -19.68 25.42
C LEU A 37 0.44 -19.89 24.78
N GLN A 38 1.39 -18.98 24.96
CA GLN A 38 2.75 -19.10 24.45
C GLN A 38 3.47 -20.31 25.02
N SER A 39 3.43 -20.51 26.35
CA SER A 39 4.02 -21.68 27.00
C SER A 39 3.40 -22.99 26.53
N LEU A 40 2.06 -23.00 26.38
CA LEU A 40 1.33 -24.18 25.90
C LEU A 40 1.72 -24.56 24.46
N ILE A 41 1.83 -23.58 23.55
CA ILE A 41 2.22 -23.85 22.16
C ILE A 41 3.68 -24.32 22.08
N THR A 42 4.59 -23.70 22.85
CA THR A 42 5.99 -24.17 22.91
C THR A 42 6.09 -25.61 23.40
N LEU A 43 5.33 -25.97 24.43
CA LEU A 43 5.27 -27.36 24.90
C LEU A 43 4.60 -28.28 23.87
N GLY A 44 3.55 -27.83 23.20
CA GLY A 44 2.89 -28.57 22.12
C GLY A 44 3.82 -28.84 20.93
N ALA A 45 4.68 -27.90 20.58
CA ALA A 45 5.64 -28.06 19.48
C ALA A 45 6.60 -29.24 19.69
N THR A 46 7.01 -29.51 20.93
CA THR A 46 7.89 -30.66 21.25
C THR A 46 7.19 -32.00 21.18
N ARG A 47 5.84 -32.03 21.23
CA ARG A 47 5.07 -33.29 21.34
C ARG A 47 4.20 -33.58 20.13
N PHE A 48 3.74 -32.55 19.43
CA PHE A 48 2.71 -32.63 18.39
C PHE A 48 3.13 -32.00 17.07
N GLU A 49 4.43 -31.80 16.82
CA GLU A 49 4.96 -31.15 15.63
C GLU A 49 4.39 -31.73 14.32
N ASP A 50 4.20 -33.04 14.27
CA ASP A 50 3.68 -33.76 13.10
C ASP A 50 2.15 -33.71 12.98
N TYR A 51 1.44 -33.26 14.03
CA TYR A 51 -0.01 -33.21 14.01
C TYR A 51 -0.51 -32.01 13.23
N ILE A 52 -1.34 -32.26 12.22
CA ILE A 52 -1.99 -31.20 11.41
C ILE A 52 -2.75 -30.23 12.32
N ASP A 53 -3.53 -30.77 13.25
CA ASP A 53 -4.35 -29.96 14.15
C ASP A 53 -3.51 -29.09 15.07
N PHE A 54 -2.29 -29.51 15.44
CA PHE A 54 -1.35 -28.67 16.15
C PHE A 54 -0.89 -27.49 15.27
N LYS A 55 -0.49 -27.77 14.02
CA LYS A 55 -0.07 -26.73 13.05
C LYS A 55 -1.20 -25.72 12.84
N LEU A 56 -2.45 -26.17 12.70
CA LEU A 56 -3.61 -25.29 12.57
C LEU A 56 -3.82 -24.41 13.80
N VAL A 57 -3.71 -24.96 15.01
CA VAL A 57 -3.81 -24.19 16.26
C VAL A 57 -2.71 -23.16 16.34
N TYR A 58 -1.47 -23.57 16.09
CA TYR A 58 -0.31 -22.68 16.11
C TYR A 58 -0.50 -21.52 15.12
N LEU A 59 -0.79 -21.81 13.85
CA LEU A 59 -0.98 -20.81 12.81
C LEU A 59 -2.18 -19.89 13.09
N SER A 60 -3.26 -20.41 13.69
CA SER A 60 -4.42 -19.59 14.07
C SER A 60 -4.18 -18.70 15.29
N CYS A 61 -3.13 -18.94 16.04
CA CYS A 61 -2.78 -18.17 17.25
C CYS A 61 -1.70 -17.12 17.00
N TYR A 62 -1.10 -17.05 15.81
CA TYR A 62 0.05 -16.19 15.57
C TYR A 62 -0.21 -14.70 15.85
N GLU A 63 -1.45 -14.21 15.63
CA GLU A 63 -1.85 -12.84 15.96
C GLU A 63 -1.76 -12.53 17.46
N PHE A 64 -1.99 -13.53 18.31
CA PHE A 64 -1.91 -13.40 19.74
C PHE A 64 -0.50 -13.60 20.28
N CYS A 65 0.21 -14.57 19.72
CA CYS A 65 1.57 -14.89 20.11
C CYS A 65 2.27 -15.64 18.99
N ASN A 66 3.57 -15.40 18.84
CA ASN A 66 4.45 -16.14 17.95
C ASN A 66 5.58 -16.81 18.77
N PRO A 67 5.26 -17.89 19.50
CA PRO A 67 6.18 -18.51 20.46
C PRO A 67 7.39 -19.17 19.80
N LEU A 68 7.27 -19.56 18.52
CA LEU A 68 8.34 -20.19 17.76
C LEU A 68 9.21 -19.17 17.02
N GLY A 69 8.89 -17.86 17.12
CA GLY A 69 9.68 -16.78 16.54
C GLY A 69 9.74 -16.79 15.00
N LYS A 70 8.79 -17.47 14.34
CA LYS A 70 8.76 -17.56 12.87
C LYS A 70 8.52 -16.20 12.23
N SER A 71 9.22 -15.95 11.14
CA SER A 71 9.01 -14.79 10.29
C SER A 71 7.66 -14.89 9.54
N HIS A 72 7.16 -13.78 9.02
CA HIS A 72 5.92 -13.77 8.23
C HIS A 72 6.00 -14.67 7.00
N ALA A 73 7.18 -14.75 6.36
CA ALA A 73 7.41 -15.62 5.22
C ALA A 73 7.31 -17.10 5.60
N GLU A 74 7.91 -17.51 6.72
CA GLU A 74 7.83 -18.88 7.21
C GLU A 74 6.40 -19.25 7.62
N LEU A 75 5.63 -18.33 8.20
CA LEU A 75 4.22 -18.57 8.52
C LEU A 75 3.35 -18.78 7.28
N LEU A 76 3.60 -18.00 6.21
CA LEU A 76 2.91 -18.17 4.93
C LEU A 76 3.30 -19.46 4.25
N GLU A 77 4.58 -19.85 4.28
CA GLU A 77 5.09 -21.09 3.71
C GLU A 77 4.50 -22.31 4.44
N ASP A 78 4.47 -22.31 5.77
CA ASP A 78 3.84 -23.34 6.58
C ASP A 78 2.35 -23.49 6.24
N ALA A 79 1.62 -22.37 6.15
CA ALA A 79 0.21 -22.38 5.84
C ALA A 79 -0.06 -22.86 4.39
N ASN A 80 0.76 -22.45 3.42
CA ASN A 80 0.65 -22.92 2.04
C ASN A 80 0.97 -24.42 1.92
N THR A 81 1.97 -24.87 2.65
CA THR A 81 2.31 -26.31 2.72
C THR A 81 1.11 -27.13 3.22
N LEU A 82 0.41 -26.63 4.27
CA LEU A 82 -0.81 -27.29 4.75
C LEU A 82 -1.93 -27.32 3.70
N CYS A 83 -2.13 -26.21 2.97
CA CYS A 83 -3.12 -26.15 1.88
C CYS A 83 -2.81 -27.16 0.76
N SER A 84 -1.53 -27.31 0.41
CA SER A 84 -1.07 -28.25 -0.62
C SER A 84 -1.23 -29.71 -0.18
N GLN A 85 -0.94 -30.01 1.09
CA GLN A 85 -1.06 -31.35 1.65
C GLN A 85 -2.52 -31.76 1.89
N PHE A 86 -3.38 -30.80 2.24
CA PHE A 86 -4.77 -31.05 2.62
C PHE A 86 -5.75 -30.11 1.87
N PRO A 87 -5.81 -30.22 0.54
CA PRO A 87 -6.54 -29.30 -0.31
C PRO A 87 -8.07 -29.34 -0.10
N ASP A 88 -8.60 -30.42 0.46
CA ASP A 88 -10.04 -30.59 0.73
C ASP A 88 -10.40 -30.37 2.20
N ARG A 89 -9.47 -29.82 3.00
CA ARG A 89 -9.72 -29.48 4.39
C ARG A 89 -9.98 -27.98 4.54
N PRO A 90 -11.24 -27.54 4.76
CA PRO A 90 -11.59 -26.12 4.78
C PRO A 90 -10.79 -25.31 5.80
N SER A 91 -10.45 -25.91 6.96
CA SER A 91 -9.68 -25.25 8.01
C SER A 91 -8.24 -24.91 7.59
N CYS A 92 -7.59 -25.72 6.74
CA CYS A 92 -6.26 -25.43 6.21
C CYS A 92 -6.32 -24.23 5.25
N LEU A 93 -7.26 -24.27 4.29
CA LEU A 93 -7.48 -23.19 3.33
C LEU A 93 -7.82 -21.87 4.03
N HIS A 94 -8.67 -21.93 5.06
CA HIS A 94 -9.08 -20.76 5.83
C HIS A 94 -7.91 -20.14 6.62
N VAL A 95 -7.05 -20.97 7.25
CA VAL A 95 -5.96 -20.46 8.06
C VAL A 95 -4.94 -19.68 7.21
N TYR A 96 -4.65 -20.15 6.00
CA TYR A 96 -3.83 -19.40 5.05
C TYR A 96 -4.45 -18.02 4.72
N ALA A 97 -5.71 -18.04 4.29
CA ALA A 97 -6.43 -16.82 3.95
C ALA A 97 -6.52 -15.83 5.13
N HIS A 98 -6.67 -16.35 6.35
CA HIS A 98 -6.70 -15.57 7.58
C HIS A 98 -5.33 -14.91 7.85
N ILE A 99 -4.22 -15.65 7.68
CA ILE A 99 -2.87 -15.10 7.85
C ILE A 99 -2.59 -13.98 6.85
N VAL A 100 -2.89 -14.20 5.56
CA VAL A 100 -2.72 -13.17 4.53
C VAL A 100 -3.51 -11.90 4.89
N ALA A 101 -4.80 -12.05 5.25
CA ALA A 101 -5.63 -10.92 5.64
C ALA A 101 -5.03 -10.15 6.83
N SER A 102 -4.57 -10.86 7.85
CA SER A 102 -4.03 -10.27 9.08
C SER A 102 -2.69 -9.58 8.86
N LEU A 103 -1.80 -10.13 8.04
CA LEU A 103 -0.53 -9.50 7.68
C LEU A 103 -0.76 -8.19 6.92
N MET A 104 -1.65 -8.21 5.91
CA MET A 104 -1.97 -7.00 5.15
C MET A 104 -2.65 -5.93 6.00
N GLU A 105 -3.57 -6.31 6.90
CA GLU A 105 -4.21 -5.39 7.84
C GLU A 105 -3.22 -4.76 8.84
N SER A 106 -2.12 -5.46 9.14
CA SER A 106 -1.03 -4.96 9.99
C SER A 106 -0.07 -4.03 9.25
N GLY A 107 -0.27 -3.82 7.94
CA GLY A 107 0.62 -2.99 7.12
C GLY A 107 1.89 -3.71 6.65
N VAL A 108 1.96 -5.03 6.79
CA VAL A 108 3.03 -5.83 6.19
C VAL A 108 2.85 -5.84 4.68
N GLU A 109 3.89 -5.50 3.93
CA GLU A 109 3.87 -5.62 2.48
C GLU A 109 3.81 -7.10 2.08
N VAL A 110 2.68 -7.49 1.51
CA VAL A 110 2.44 -8.82 0.96
C VAL A 110 2.15 -8.64 -0.53
N ASP A 111 2.75 -9.48 -1.38
CA ASP A 111 2.50 -9.42 -2.82
C ASP A 111 1.00 -9.59 -3.13
N ALA A 112 0.50 -8.86 -4.11
CA ALA A 112 -0.89 -8.94 -4.56
C ALA A 112 -1.30 -10.36 -5.00
N ALA A 113 -0.35 -11.17 -5.47
CA ALA A 113 -0.58 -12.57 -5.82
C ALA A 113 -1.08 -13.40 -4.63
N TYR A 114 -0.54 -13.18 -3.41
CA TYR A 114 -1.01 -13.87 -2.20
C TYR A 114 -2.44 -13.48 -1.81
N LEU A 115 -2.86 -12.23 -2.10
CA LEU A 115 -4.23 -11.79 -1.86
C LEU A 115 -5.23 -12.53 -2.75
N ASP A 116 -4.91 -12.67 -4.04
CA ASP A 116 -5.76 -13.37 -4.99
C ASP A 116 -5.84 -14.87 -4.67
N GLU A 117 -4.71 -15.50 -4.35
CA GLU A 117 -4.64 -16.89 -3.90
C GLU A 117 -5.43 -17.12 -2.59
N ALA A 118 -5.32 -16.20 -1.63
CA ALA A 118 -6.08 -16.28 -0.38
C ALA A 118 -7.60 -16.20 -0.61
N ILE A 119 -8.05 -15.38 -1.57
CA ILE A 119 -9.46 -15.33 -1.98
C ILE A 119 -9.89 -16.67 -2.59
N GLU A 120 -9.09 -17.26 -3.45
CA GLU A 120 -9.36 -18.57 -4.08
C GLU A 120 -9.47 -19.67 -3.02
N PHE A 121 -8.55 -19.71 -2.07
CA PHE A 121 -8.58 -20.69 -0.98
C PHE A 121 -9.79 -20.55 -0.08
N VAL A 122 -10.16 -19.33 0.31
CA VAL A 122 -11.36 -19.14 1.13
C VAL A 122 -12.65 -19.40 0.36
N ASP A 123 -12.69 -19.15 -0.94
CA ASP A 123 -13.81 -19.53 -1.82
C ASP A 123 -14.00 -21.03 -1.83
N ARG A 124 -12.90 -21.77 -1.95
CA ARG A 124 -12.91 -23.23 -1.86
C ARG A 124 -13.34 -23.71 -0.47
N ALA A 125 -12.85 -23.09 0.60
CA ALA A 125 -13.28 -23.42 1.96
C ALA A 125 -14.79 -23.23 2.14
N ILE A 126 -15.37 -22.14 1.61
CA ILE A 126 -16.82 -21.88 1.62
C ILE A 126 -17.59 -22.92 0.78
N SER A 127 -17.02 -23.37 -0.33
CA SER A 127 -17.66 -24.40 -1.17
C SER A 127 -17.71 -25.75 -0.46
N LEU A 128 -16.70 -26.07 0.35
CA LEU A 128 -16.62 -27.32 1.12
C LEU A 128 -17.48 -27.28 2.39
N ASP A 129 -17.55 -26.11 3.05
CA ASP A 129 -18.40 -25.86 4.22
C ASP A 129 -18.97 -24.45 4.19
N SER A 130 -20.19 -24.29 3.68
CA SER A 130 -20.85 -23.01 3.54
C SER A 130 -21.49 -22.50 4.85
N SER A 131 -21.54 -23.32 5.89
CA SER A 131 -22.23 -23.03 7.17
C SER A 131 -21.34 -22.25 8.15
N TYR A 132 -20.02 -22.24 7.98
CA TYR A 132 -19.10 -21.66 8.92
C TYR A 132 -18.88 -20.16 8.64
N SER A 133 -19.46 -19.31 9.49
CA SER A 133 -19.48 -17.85 9.34
C SER A 133 -18.09 -17.22 9.18
N LYS A 134 -17.06 -17.75 9.86
CA LYS A 134 -15.70 -17.20 9.84
C LYS A 134 -15.04 -17.22 8.45
N TYR A 135 -15.39 -18.16 7.58
CA TYR A 135 -14.89 -18.17 6.20
C TYR A 135 -15.38 -16.92 5.45
N ARG A 136 -16.66 -16.57 5.63
CA ARG A 136 -17.24 -15.37 5.06
C ARG A 136 -16.58 -14.09 5.60
N VAL A 137 -16.33 -14.04 6.91
CA VAL A 137 -15.64 -12.89 7.54
C VAL A 137 -14.24 -12.72 6.94
N THR A 138 -13.48 -13.81 6.80
CA THR A 138 -12.12 -13.75 6.22
C THR A 138 -12.18 -13.31 4.77
N ARG A 139 -13.11 -13.81 3.96
CA ARG A 139 -13.27 -13.36 2.57
C ARG A 139 -13.68 -11.90 2.47
N ALA A 140 -14.56 -11.43 3.35
CA ALA A 140 -14.94 -10.02 3.43
C ALA A 140 -13.73 -9.11 3.71
N ARG A 141 -12.87 -9.50 4.65
CA ARG A 141 -11.61 -8.79 4.95
C ARG A 141 -10.70 -8.72 3.72
N LEU A 142 -10.53 -9.84 3.00
CA LEU A 142 -9.72 -9.89 1.78
C LEU A 142 -10.30 -9.01 0.66
N TYR A 143 -11.63 -9.02 0.45
CA TYR A 143 -12.28 -8.12 -0.51
C TYR A 143 -12.10 -6.65 -0.13
N ALA A 144 -12.19 -6.30 1.16
CA ALA A 144 -11.93 -4.94 1.62
C ALA A 144 -10.47 -4.51 1.34
N LEU A 145 -9.50 -5.38 1.58
CA LEU A 145 -8.08 -5.15 1.25
C LEU A 145 -7.85 -4.99 -0.26
N LYS A 146 -8.59 -5.74 -1.07
CA LYS A 146 -8.59 -5.60 -2.54
C LYS A 146 -9.25 -4.30 -3.01
N GLY A 147 -10.06 -3.64 -2.16
CA GLY A 147 -10.81 -2.42 -2.46
C GLY A 147 -12.24 -2.67 -2.92
N ASP A 148 -12.72 -3.91 -2.91
CA ASP A 148 -14.11 -4.26 -3.27
C ASP A 148 -15.01 -4.29 -2.02
N MET A 149 -15.32 -3.10 -1.49
CA MET A 149 -16.15 -2.96 -0.30
C MET A 149 -17.57 -3.51 -0.48
N ASN A 150 -18.11 -3.51 -1.72
CA ASN A 150 -19.43 -4.04 -1.97
C ASN A 150 -19.51 -5.55 -1.70
N LYS A 151 -18.52 -6.30 -2.20
CA LYS A 151 -18.43 -7.74 -1.90
C LYS A 151 -18.14 -7.99 -0.43
N ALA A 152 -17.30 -7.15 0.18
CA ALA A 152 -17.01 -7.27 1.61
C ALA A 152 -18.28 -7.16 2.46
N TYR A 153 -19.14 -6.17 2.22
CA TYR A 153 -20.41 -6.02 2.96
C TYR A 153 -21.36 -7.19 2.76
N ILE A 154 -21.50 -7.68 1.52
CA ILE A 154 -22.34 -8.87 1.23
C ILE A 154 -21.88 -10.07 2.06
N ASP A 155 -20.57 -10.29 2.18
CA ASP A 155 -20.04 -11.40 2.96
C ASP A 155 -20.17 -11.18 4.48
N PHE A 156 -19.99 -9.96 4.99
CA PHE A 156 -20.27 -9.66 6.39
C PHE A 156 -21.74 -9.91 6.75
N ASP A 157 -22.69 -9.44 5.93
CA ASP A 157 -24.12 -9.66 6.15
C ASP A 157 -24.46 -11.15 6.10
N LYS A 158 -23.85 -11.88 5.16
CA LYS A 158 -24.03 -13.33 5.07
C LYS A 158 -23.43 -14.04 6.30
N ALA A 159 -22.27 -13.60 6.80
CA ALA A 159 -21.67 -14.15 8.01
C ALA A 159 -22.58 -13.97 9.23
N VAL A 160 -23.21 -12.80 9.40
CA VAL A 160 -24.20 -12.54 10.46
C VAL A 160 -25.40 -13.47 10.31
N SER A 161 -25.92 -13.64 9.09
CA SER A 161 -27.08 -14.51 8.83
C SER A 161 -26.85 -16.00 9.13
N LEU A 162 -25.58 -16.44 9.19
CA LEU A 162 -25.19 -17.79 9.56
C LEU A 162 -25.07 -18.00 11.07
N LEU A 163 -25.10 -16.94 11.87
CA LEU A 163 -25.05 -17.05 13.32
C LEU A 163 -26.41 -17.54 13.85
N HIS A 164 -26.34 -18.44 14.82
CA HIS A 164 -27.55 -18.95 15.49
C HIS A 164 -27.90 -18.08 16.70
N PRO A 165 -29.00 -17.29 16.67
CA PRO A 165 -29.33 -16.33 17.74
C PRO A 165 -29.48 -16.94 19.12
N ALA A 166 -29.92 -18.21 19.22
CA ALA A 166 -30.06 -18.92 20.50
C ALA A 166 -28.72 -19.47 21.06
N SER A 167 -27.60 -19.32 20.35
CA SER A 167 -26.30 -19.74 20.83
C SER A 167 -25.79 -18.81 21.94
N PRO A 168 -25.25 -19.32 23.06
CA PRO A 168 -24.61 -18.51 24.08
C PRO A 168 -23.42 -17.68 23.55
N GLU A 169 -22.80 -18.13 22.44
CA GLU A 169 -21.67 -17.45 21.79
C GLU A 169 -22.13 -16.38 20.78
N TYR A 170 -23.43 -16.27 20.50
CA TYR A 170 -23.97 -15.34 19.50
C TYR A 170 -23.51 -13.89 19.70
N PRO A 171 -23.59 -13.29 20.90
CA PRO A 171 -23.21 -11.89 21.09
C PRO A 171 -21.72 -11.67 20.81
N LYS A 172 -20.88 -12.64 21.17
CA LYS A 172 -19.44 -12.58 20.93
C LYS A 172 -19.14 -12.67 19.44
N HIS A 173 -19.71 -13.64 18.75
CA HIS A 173 -19.45 -13.82 17.31
C HIS A 173 -19.98 -12.62 16.50
N LEU A 174 -21.12 -12.05 16.90
CA LEU A 174 -21.63 -10.83 16.29
C LEU A 174 -20.66 -9.66 16.50
N ALA A 175 -20.17 -9.47 17.73
CA ALA A 175 -19.19 -8.43 18.03
C ALA A 175 -17.87 -8.60 17.24
N ASP A 176 -17.40 -9.84 17.08
CA ASP A 176 -16.20 -10.15 16.29
C ASP A 176 -16.41 -9.78 14.81
N ILE A 177 -17.59 -10.06 14.23
CA ILE A 177 -17.94 -9.70 12.85
C ILE A 177 -18.02 -8.17 12.67
N GLU A 178 -18.71 -7.48 13.59
CA GLU A 178 -18.82 -6.01 13.54
C GLU A 178 -17.47 -5.33 13.73
N ALA A 179 -16.61 -5.85 14.60
CA ALA A 179 -15.24 -5.36 14.75
C ALA A 179 -14.42 -5.52 13.47
N ALA A 180 -14.56 -6.66 12.77
CA ALA A 180 -13.91 -6.87 11.49
C ALA A 180 -14.45 -5.92 10.40
N ARG A 181 -15.77 -5.68 10.37
CA ARG A 181 -16.41 -4.71 9.47
C ARG A 181 -15.88 -3.30 9.69
N LEU A 182 -15.88 -2.83 10.94
CA LEU A 182 -15.35 -1.50 11.29
C LEU A 182 -13.88 -1.34 10.93
N ARG A 183 -13.07 -2.38 11.13
CA ARG A 183 -11.66 -2.36 10.71
C ARG A 183 -11.54 -2.23 9.19
N ALA A 184 -12.33 -2.97 8.43
CA ALA A 184 -12.34 -2.90 6.96
C ALA A 184 -12.74 -1.50 6.48
N ASP A 185 -13.77 -0.88 7.08
CA ASP A 185 -14.20 0.49 6.78
C ASP A 185 -13.10 1.50 7.08
N PHE A 186 -12.44 1.36 8.21
CA PHE A 186 -11.33 2.24 8.61
C PHE A 186 -10.16 2.16 7.64
N LEU A 187 -9.72 0.94 7.27
CA LEU A 187 -8.62 0.73 6.33
C LEU A 187 -8.97 1.27 4.93
N SER A 188 -10.20 1.03 4.46
CA SER A 188 -10.67 1.55 3.18
C SER A 188 -10.72 3.08 3.17
N SER A 189 -11.21 3.69 4.25
CA SER A 189 -11.28 5.14 4.39
C SER A 189 -9.89 5.78 4.43
N ASN A 190 -8.96 5.19 5.20
CA ASN A 190 -7.58 5.67 5.26
C ASN A 190 -6.88 5.58 3.90
N LYS A 191 -7.08 4.49 3.15
CA LYS A 191 -6.54 4.36 1.80
C LYS A 191 -7.07 5.46 0.89
N ARG A 192 -8.38 5.72 0.91
CA ARG A 192 -9.00 6.81 0.11
C ARG A 192 -8.44 8.18 0.47
N ILE A 193 -8.24 8.46 1.78
CA ILE A 193 -7.65 9.71 2.25
C ILE A 193 -6.21 9.83 1.76
N ALA A 194 -5.40 8.77 1.87
CA ALA A 194 -4.02 8.75 1.40
C ALA A 194 -3.92 8.98 -0.12
N ASP A 195 -4.77 8.32 -0.90
CA ASP A 195 -4.84 8.47 -2.36
C ASP A 195 -5.26 9.90 -2.75
N HIS A 196 -6.20 10.50 -2.01
CA HIS A 196 -6.61 11.89 -2.24
C HIS A 196 -5.49 12.87 -1.89
N ALA A 197 -4.85 12.70 -0.74
CA ALA A 197 -3.72 13.53 -0.32
C ALA A 197 -2.55 13.45 -1.31
N SER A 198 -2.24 12.27 -1.83
CA SER A 198 -1.20 12.09 -2.85
C SER A 198 -1.52 12.88 -4.13
N LYS A 199 -2.77 12.80 -4.62
CA LYS A 199 -3.21 13.56 -5.80
C LYS A 199 -3.12 15.08 -5.56
N GLU A 200 -3.53 15.55 -4.39
CA GLU A 200 -3.43 16.97 -4.05
C GLU A 200 -1.96 17.45 -3.98
N ILE A 201 -1.06 16.64 -3.42
CA ILE A 201 0.37 16.92 -3.41
C ILE A 201 0.92 17.03 -4.83
N ASP A 202 0.53 16.14 -5.73
CA ASP A 202 0.96 16.17 -7.12
C ASP A 202 0.42 17.39 -7.86
N ASN A 203 -0.83 17.79 -7.61
CA ASN A 203 -1.42 19.03 -8.13
C ASN A 203 -0.67 20.26 -7.63
N VAL A 204 -0.34 20.31 -6.33
CA VAL A 204 0.44 21.41 -5.73
C VAL A 204 1.84 21.49 -6.34
N LYS A 205 2.52 20.34 -6.49
CA LYS A 205 3.84 20.30 -7.15
C LYS A 205 3.79 20.85 -8.57
N ALA A 206 2.78 20.44 -9.36
CA ALA A 206 2.58 20.94 -10.72
C ALA A 206 2.33 22.46 -10.73
N SER A 207 1.50 22.97 -9.81
CA SER A 207 1.22 24.41 -9.67
C SER A 207 2.46 25.20 -9.25
N VAL A 208 3.24 24.70 -8.29
CA VAL A 208 4.49 25.34 -7.85
C VAL A 208 5.50 25.37 -9.00
N SER A 209 5.65 24.28 -9.75
CA SER A 209 6.53 24.26 -10.93
C SER A 209 6.13 25.33 -11.95
N SER A 210 4.85 25.47 -12.26
CA SER A 210 4.35 26.51 -13.17
C SER A 210 4.60 27.94 -12.64
N ASN A 211 4.44 28.17 -11.34
CA ASN A 211 4.69 29.49 -10.74
C ASN A 211 6.19 29.84 -10.76
N VAL A 212 7.07 28.87 -10.54
CA VAL A 212 8.53 29.09 -10.65
C VAL A 212 8.92 29.48 -12.07
N GLU A 213 8.29 28.89 -13.10
CA GLU A 213 8.50 29.28 -14.50
C GLU A 213 8.13 30.72 -14.73
N ILE A 214 6.97 31.17 -14.23
CA ILE A 214 6.50 32.54 -14.36
C ILE A 214 7.45 33.52 -13.67
N VAL A 215 7.88 33.22 -12.43
CA VAL A 215 8.85 34.04 -11.70
C VAL A 215 10.19 34.11 -12.42
N GLY A 216 10.67 33.01 -12.98
CA GLY A 216 11.88 32.97 -13.80
C GLY A 216 11.78 33.87 -15.03
N LEU A 217 10.63 33.82 -15.73
CA LEU A 217 10.36 34.70 -16.87
C LEU A 217 10.39 36.18 -16.48
N PHE A 218 9.67 36.53 -15.41
CA PHE A 218 9.64 37.91 -14.93
C PHE A 218 11.05 38.42 -14.54
N SER A 219 11.83 37.58 -13.86
CA SER A 219 13.21 37.92 -13.48
C SER A 219 14.10 38.16 -14.70
N ALA A 220 13.94 37.30 -15.73
CA ALA A 220 14.68 37.45 -16.97
C ALA A 220 14.30 38.76 -17.73
N VAL A 221 13.00 39.04 -17.82
CA VAL A 221 12.49 40.29 -18.43
C VAL A 221 13.02 41.52 -17.68
N LEU A 222 12.93 41.54 -16.36
CA LEU A 222 13.46 42.61 -15.53
C LEU A 222 14.97 42.80 -15.74
N SER A 223 15.73 41.72 -15.78
CA SER A 223 17.19 41.80 -16.04
C SER A 223 17.50 42.42 -17.39
N VAL A 224 16.74 42.11 -18.44
CA VAL A 224 16.91 42.74 -19.77
C VAL A 224 16.55 44.21 -19.71
N VAL A 225 15.43 44.58 -19.06
CA VAL A 225 15.01 45.99 -18.90
C VAL A 225 16.04 46.81 -18.15
N PHE A 226 16.58 46.28 -17.03
CA PHE A 226 17.62 46.96 -16.27
C PHE A 226 18.92 47.11 -17.07
N THR A 227 19.32 46.07 -17.81
CA THR A 227 20.50 46.13 -18.68
C THR A 227 20.33 47.19 -19.76
N MET A 228 19.18 47.24 -20.40
CA MET A 228 18.84 48.25 -21.39
C MET A 228 18.87 49.66 -20.83
N ALA A 229 18.23 49.88 -19.68
CA ALA A 229 18.21 51.18 -18.99
C ALA A 229 19.63 51.64 -18.62
N SER A 230 20.48 50.74 -18.13
CA SER A 230 21.88 51.01 -17.80
C SER A 230 22.71 51.38 -19.01
N ILE A 231 22.56 50.65 -20.13
CA ILE A 231 23.25 50.94 -21.38
C ILE A 231 22.81 52.31 -21.94
N THR A 232 21.51 52.59 -21.93
CA THR A 232 20.95 53.85 -22.43
C THR A 232 21.46 55.05 -21.61
N ALA A 233 21.58 54.89 -20.30
CA ALA A 233 22.04 55.94 -19.39
C ALA A 233 23.52 56.27 -19.53
N HIS A 234 24.36 55.36 -19.98
CA HIS A 234 25.84 55.49 -20.00
C HIS A 234 26.43 55.47 -21.40
N SER A 235 25.65 55.26 -22.49
CA SER A 235 26.19 55.07 -23.82
C SER A 235 26.07 56.32 -24.71
N THR A 236 27.10 56.55 -25.52
CA THR A 236 27.12 57.47 -26.65
C THR A 236 26.63 56.83 -27.96
N LEU A 237 25.98 55.67 -27.84
CA LEU A 237 25.54 54.83 -28.96
C LEU A 237 24.46 55.56 -29.80
N LYS A 238 24.54 55.44 -31.11
CA LYS A 238 23.51 55.94 -32.03
C LYS A 238 22.23 55.10 -31.85
N PHE A 239 21.09 55.68 -32.18
CA PHE A 239 19.77 55.06 -32.06
C PHE A 239 19.70 53.65 -32.67
N PHE A 240 20.31 53.47 -33.84
CA PHE A 240 20.34 52.16 -34.53
C PHE A 240 21.16 51.11 -33.79
N GLU A 241 22.29 51.47 -33.18
CA GLU A 241 23.14 50.58 -32.39
C GLU A 241 22.40 50.08 -31.16
N LEU A 242 21.65 50.96 -30.52
CA LEU A 242 20.81 50.63 -29.38
C LEU A 242 19.66 49.68 -29.77
N ALA A 243 19.03 49.93 -30.94
CA ALA A 243 17.96 49.06 -31.43
C ALA A 243 18.47 47.64 -31.77
N PHE A 244 19.66 47.48 -32.38
CA PHE A 244 20.27 46.20 -32.65
C PHE A 244 20.64 45.45 -31.40
N LEU A 245 21.17 46.14 -30.41
CA LEU A 245 21.48 45.54 -29.10
C LEU A 245 20.21 45.05 -28.42
N ALA A 246 19.13 45.81 -28.46
CA ALA A 246 17.83 45.44 -27.91
C ALA A 246 17.26 44.16 -28.52
N CYS A 247 17.30 44.08 -29.86
CA CYS A 247 16.83 42.91 -30.58
C CYS A 247 17.64 41.64 -30.20
N SER A 248 18.98 41.79 -30.10
CA SER A 248 19.85 40.67 -29.73
C SER A 248 19.58 40.17 -28.32
N LEU A 249 19.39 41.08 -27.36
CA LEU A 249 19.04 40.72 -25.96
C LEU A 249 17.66 40.04 -25.87
N PHE A 250 16.70 40.50 -26.67
CA PHE A 250 15.37 39.91 -26.72
C PHE A 250 15.42 38.49 -27.32
N GLY A 251 16.23 38.25 -28.33
CA GLY A 251 16.48 36.92 -28.88
C GLY A 251 17.09 35.94 -27.88
N LEU A 252 18.07 36.41 -27.07
CA LEU A 252 18.65 35.64 -25.98
C LEU A 252 17.61 35.29 -24.90
N LEU A 253 16.74 36.20 -24.55
CA LEU A 253 15.66 35.98 -23.59
C LEU A 253 14.68 34.92 -24.06
N ILE A 254 14.30 34.97 -25.34
CA ILE A 254 13.44 33.92 -25.96
C ILE A 254 14.11 32.53 -25.89
N MET A 255 15.43 32.46 -26.13
CA MET A 255 16.17 31.18 -26.03
C MET A 255 16.19 30.64 -24.60
N VAL A 256 16.49 31.47 -23.61
CA VAL A 256 16.50 31.05 -22.21
C VAL A 256 15.12 30.53 -21.79
N PHE A 257 14.05 31.23 -22.18
CA PHE A 257 12.68 30.80 -21.91
C PHE A 257 12.34 29.47 -22.58
N ALA A 258 12.74 29.26 -23.84
CA ALA A 258 12.49 28.05 -24.57
C ALA A 258 13.23 26.85 -23.96
N VAL A 259 14.50 27.02 -23.54
CA VAL A 259 15.27 25.99 -22.84
C VAL A 259 14.63 25.64 -21.50
N PHE A 260 14.20 26.65 -20.74
CA PHE A 260 13.53 26.43 -19.45
C PHE A 260 12.20 25.68 -19.62
N SER A 261 11.40 26.06 -20.63
CA SER A 261 10.14 25.39 -20.98
C SER A 261 10.35 23.93 -21.42
N LEU A 262 11.48 23.63 -22.07
CA LEU A 262 11.87 22.29 -22.47
C LEU A 262 12.24 21.39 -21.28
N ILE A 263 12.92 21.95 -20.27
CA ILE A 263 13.25 21.27 -19.02
C ILE A 263 11.98 21.00 -18.21
N SER A 264 11.00 21.90 -18.26
CA SER A 264 9.71 21.79 -17.58
C SER A 264 8.74 20.77 -18.22
N GLY A 265 9.14 20.09 -19.30
CA GLY A 265 8.37 18.99 -19.91
C GLY A 265 7.27 19.42 -20.87
N ARG A 266 7.24 20.67 -21.33
CA ARG A 266 6.29 21.14 -22.37
C ARG A 266 6.57 20.55 -23.77
N GLU A 267 5.64 20.75 -24.69
CA GLU A 267 5.72 20.22 -26.05
C GLU A 267 7.07 20.54 -26.73
N LYS A 268 7.88 19.52 -26.93
CA LYS A 268 9.25 19.64 -27.47
C LYS A 268 9.30 20.39 -28.81
N ARG A 269 8.26 20.24 -29.68
CA ARG A 269 8.19 20.92 -30.97
C ARG A 269 8.09 22.43 -30.84
N LEU A 270 7.27 22.93 -29.93
CA LEU A 270 7.09 24.36 -29.69
C LEU A 270 8.37 24.99 -29.10
N CYS A 271 9.01 24.30 -28.17
CA CYS A 271 10.27 24.73 -27.57
C CYS A 271 11.42 24.81 -28.60
N CYS A 272 11.55 23.82 -29.49
CA CYS A 272 12.53 23.85 -30.58
C CYS A 272 12.29 25.03 -31.54
N LEU A 273 11.04 25.32 -31.88
CA LEU A 273 10.68 26.46 -32.73
C LEU A 273 11.07 27.80 -32.07
N LEU A 274 10.81 27.97 -30.78
CA LEU A 274 11.20 29.16 -30.02
C LEU A 274 12.72 29.32 -29.93
N ILE A 275 13.47 28.24 -29.79
CA ILE A 275 14.94 28.27 -29.77
C ILE A 275 15.46 28.77 -31.13
N VAL A 276 14.96 28.24 -32.24
CA VAL A 276 15.34 28.66 -33.58
C VAL A 276 15.01 30.13 -33.79
N PHE A 277 13.83 30.56 -33.39
CA PHE A 277 13.39 31.98 -33.45
C PHE A 277 14.28 32.90 -32.65
N GLY A 278 14.64 32.47 -31.41
CA GLY A 278 15.56 33.23 -30.55
C GLY A 278 16.95 33.37 -31.14
N ILE A 279 17.49 32.32 -31.79
CA ILE A 279 18.79 32.35 -32.48
C ILE A 279 18.75 33.37 -33.63
N VAL A 280 17.70 33.33 -34.46
CA VAL A 280 17.53 34.27 -35.58
C VAL A 280 17.46 35.70 -35.06
N PHE A 281 16.63 35.96 -34.03
CA PHE A 281 16.50 37.33 -33.45
C PHE A 281 17.79 37.83 -32.81
N ALA A 282 18.59 36.97 -32.23
CA ALA A 282 19.87 37.32 -31.62
C ALA A 282 20.97 37.57 -32.67
N SER A 283 21.02 36.80 -33.75
CA SER A 283 22.13 36.81 -34.70
C SER A 283 21.92 37.81 -35.86
N VAL A 284 20.69 37.92 -36.38
CA VAL A 284 20.41 38.80 -37.52
C VAL A 284 20.82 40.28 -37.29
N PRO A 285 20.52 40.92 -36.16
CA PRO A 285 20.97 42.26 -35.91
C PRO A 285 22.48 42.43 -35.91
N ILE A 286 23.22 41.44 -35.40
CA ILE A 286 24.71 41.49 -35.34
C ILE A 286 25.28 41.43 -36.75
N VAL A 287 24.71 40.59 -37.62
CA VAL A 287 25.14 40.44 -39.03
C VAL A 287 24.81 41.71 -39.81
N LEU A 288 23.60 42.27 -39.66
CA LEU A 288 23.19 43.48 -40.30
C LEU A 288 24.05 44.68 -39.86
N TYR A 289 24.39 44.76 -38.57
CA TYR A 289 25.27 45.84 -38.07
C TYR A 289 26.66 45.79 -38.76
N ARG A 290 27.27 44.58 -38.89
CA ARG A 290 28.57 44.41 -39.60
C ARG A 290 28.51 44.75 -41.08
N VAL A 291 27.36 44.53 -41.74
CA VAL A 291 27.21 44.81 -43.19
C VAL A 291 26.91 46.27 -43.45
N CYS A 292 26.12 46.94 -42.61
CA CYS A 292 25.70 48.31 -42.81
C CYS A 292 26.68 49.34 -42.25
N PHE A 293 27.54 48.95 -41.31
CA PHE A 293 28.55 49.79 -40.64
C PHE A 293 29.92 49.12 -40.62
N PRO A 294 30.56 48.94 -41.79
CA PRO A 294 31.87 48.31 -41.91
C PRO A 294 33.01 49.11 -41.21
#